data_c3c841f2362220a26e748e7ac02bb68c
#
_entry.id   c3c841f2362220a26e748e7ac02bb68c
#
_cell.length_a   1.000
_cell.length_b   1.000
_cell.length_c   1.000
_cell.angle_alpha   90.00
_cell.angle_beta   90.00
_cell.angle_gamma   90.00
#
_symmetry.space_group_name_H-M   'P 1'
#
loop_
_entity.id
_entity.type
_entity.pdbx_description
1 polymer ?
#
loop_
_entity_poly.entity_id
_entity_poly.type
_entity_poly.pdbx_seq_one_letter_code
_entity_poly.pdbx_strand_id
1 'polypeptide(L)'
;MTLVGGTLADLWRNEERGVPMAAFSAAPFIGPAIGPLVGGFLADAAGWRWLYWIQLILSGIVWFLITFTVPETYAPTILARRAKKLRKSTGSEDHVTEQDLDLRPLTERLGIFLIRPFQLLFGELIVFLISLYMSVLYGLLYMFFVAYPIIYQKGKGYSAGTTGLMFIPVAVGVILSALCAPLVNKHYLHIVHRFNGKPPAEYRLIPMMASCWFIPIGLAIFAWTSYPRLSWVGPALGGLPVGFGFIFLYNAANNYLVDSYQHQAASALAAKTCIRSFWGAGVVLFTNQMYNRLGYQWAGMLLCFISLACCAIPFLFWIYGARIRARSKYAYAGEDDAEFNGAGSSGSDEEKGKAPAADGGLVRDDEDRDDDLRRARSYVSNP
;
A
#
# COMPACT_ATOMS: atom_id res chain seq x y z
N MET A 1 3.12 0.81 8.28
CA MET A 1 1.84 0.92 7.56
C MET A 1 0.92 -0.28 7.78
N THR A 2 1.37 -1.52 7.61
CA THR A 2 0.54 -2.73 7.79
C THR A 2 -0.07 -2.84 9.19
N LEU A 3 0.70 -2.54 10.24
CA LEU A 3 0.22 -2.60 11.63
C LEU A 3 -0.96 -1.65 11.90
N VAL A 4 -0.87 -0.40 11.47
CA VAL A 4 -1.94 0.59 11.68
C VAL A 4 -3.21 0.20 10.93
N GLY A 5 -3.08 -0.33 9.71
CA GLY A 5 -4.21 -0.88 8.96
C GLY A 5 -4.90 -2.02 9.69
N GLY A 6 -4.13 -2.93 10.31
CA GLY A 6 -4.64 -4.00 11.17
C GLY A 6 -5.38 -3.46 12.40
N THR A 7 -4.75 -2.52 13.13
CA THR A 7 -5.36 -1.89 14.31
C THR A 7 -6.70 -1.20 13.97
N LEU A 8 -6.76 -0.51 12.83
CA LEU A 8 -8.02 0.11 12.37
C LEU A 8 -9.07 -0.94 12.00
N ALA A 9 -8.64 -2.09 11.47
CA ALA A 9 -9.54 -3.20 11.18
C ALA A 9 -10.11 -3.83 12.45
N ASP A 10 -9.31 -3.90 13.51
CA ASP A 10 -9.73 -4.47 14.81
C ASP A 10 -10.67 -3.54 15.60
N LEU A 11 -10.49 -2.20 15.45
CA LEU A 11 -11.24 -1.20 16.22
C LEU A 11 -12.56 -0.76 15.56
N TRP A 12 -12.60 -0.68 14.22
CA TRP A 12 -13.72 -0.09 13.49
C TRP A 12 -14.51 -1.15 12.72
N ARG A 13 -15.84 -1.03 12.72
CA ARG A 13 -16.72 -1.86 11.90
C ARG A 13 -16.49 -1.58 10.42
N ASN A 14 -16.76 -2.55 9.56
CA ASN A 14 -16.55 -2.41 8.11
C ASN A 14 -17.22 -1.18 7.49
N GLU A 15 -18.41 -0.81 8.02
CA GLU A 15 -19.18 0.34 7.56
C GLU A 15 -18.56 1.69 7.95
N GLU A 16 -17.92 1.78 9.13
CA GLU A 16 -17.38 3.02 9.71
C GLU A 16 -15.90 3.21 9.41
N ARG A 17 -15.20 2.16 8.97
CA ARG A 17 -13.75 2.14 8.74
C ARG A 17 -13.28 3.07 7.61
N GLY A 18 -14.18 3.50 6.73
CA GLY A 18 -13.83 4.27 5.53
C GLY A 18 -13.06 5.57 5.84
N VAL A 19 -13.53 6.35 6.79
CA VAL A 19 -12.91 7.65 7.14
C VAL A 19 -11.55 7.49 7.84
N PRO A 20 -11.40 6.67 8.90
CA PRO A 20 -10.09 6.41 9.49
C PRO A 20 -9.06 5.83 8.52
N MET A 21 -9.49 4.93 7.63
CA MET A 21 -8.61 4.36 6.61
C MET A 21 -8.17 5.39 5.57
N ALA A 22 -9.04 6.32 5.18
CA ALA A 22 -8.69 7.41 4.27
C ALA A 22 -7.66 8.35 4.92
N ALA A 23 -7.85 8.75 6.18
CA ALA A 23 -6.92 9.57 6.93
C ALA A 23 -5.55 8.87 7.09
N PHE A 24 -5.56 7.59 7.44
CA PHE A 24 -4.36 6.77 7.52
C PHE A 24 -3.62 6.70 6.18
N SER A 25 -4.34 6.52 5.08
CA SER A 25 -3.74 6.41 3.75
C SER A 25 -3.11 7.73 3.27
N ALA A 26 -3.62 8.88 3.72
CA ALA A 26 -3.07 10.19 3.36
C ALA A 26 -1.78 10.53 4.12
N ALA A 27 -1.64 10.12 5.38
CA ALA A 27 -0.54 10.49 6.25
C ALA A 27 0.87 10.21 5.68
N PRO A 28 1.15 9.02 5.10
CA PRO A 28 2.44 8.70 4.52
C PRO A 28 2.87 9.54 3.31
N PHE A 29 1.92 10.22 2.68
CA PHE A 29 2.18 11.06 1.51
C PHE A 29 2.26 12.54 1.89
N ILE A 30 1.54 12.95 2.93
CA ILE A 30 1.64 14.30 3.49
C ILE A 30 3.02 14.51 4.11
N GLY A 31 3.57 13.49 4.80
CA GLY A 31 4.90 13.56 5.42
C GLY A 31 6.01 13.99 4.45
N PRO A 32 6.25 13.26 3.36
CA PRO A 32 7.25 13.61 2.36
C PRO A 32 7.00 14.95 1.65
N ALA A 33 5.76 15.43 1.58
CA ALA A 33 5.44 16.71 0.97
C ALA A 33 5.72 17.88 1.92
N ILE A 34 5.44 17.74 3.23
CA ILE A 34 5.70 18.76 4.25
C ILE A 34 7.16 18.70 4.77
N GLY A 35 7.77 17.51 4.75
CA GLY A 35 9.13 17.28 5.24
C GLY A 35 10.17 18.26 4.70
N PRO A 36 10.31 18.41 3.38
CA PRO A 36 11.23 19.37 2.78
C PRO A 36 10.92 20.82 3.13
N LEU A 37 9.65 21.18 3.31
CA LEU A 37 9.24 22.51 3.73
C LEU A 37 9.79 22.86 5.12
N VAL A 38 9.44 22.06 6.12
CA VAL A 38 9.89 22.28 7.50
C VAL A 38 11.40 22.08 7.60
N GLY A 39 11.92 21.01 6.98
CA GLY A 39 13.32 20.64 7.00
C GLY A 39 14.22 21.66 6.33
N GLY A 40 13.77 22.30 5.25
CA GLY A 40 14.52 23.32 4.55
C GLY A 40 14.77 24.54 5.43
N PHE A 41 13.73 25.12 6.03
CA PHE A 41 13.86 26.26 6.95
C PHE A 41 14.67 25.93 8.20
N LEU A 42 14.48 24.74 8.74
CA LEU A 42 15.24 24.31 9.90
C LEU A 42 16.73 24.14 9.58
N ALA A 43 17.05 23.60 8.40
CA ALA A 43 18.43 23.45 7.95
C ALA A 43 19.10 24.82 7.75
N ASP A 44 18.39 25.80 7.19
CA ASP A 44 18.90 27.18 7.02
C ASP A 44 19.12 27.91 8.36
N ALA A 45 18.21 27.70 9.34
CA ALA A 45 18.24 28.41 10.61
C ALA A 45 19.18 27.80 11.65
N ALA A 46 19.17 26.46 11.78
CA ALA A 46 19.84 25.75 12.87
C ALA A 46 20.83 24.68 12.39
N GLY A 47 20.92 24.45 11.09
CA GLY A 47 21.79 23.46 10.47
C GLY A 47 21.20 22.05 10.47
N TRP A 48 21.82 21.16 9.69
CA TRP A 48 21.31 19.84 9.39
C TRP A 48 21.21 18.90 10.61
N ARG A 49 22.04 19.13 11.68
CA ARG A 49 21.97 18.31 12.90
C ARG A 49 20.66 18.45 13.63
N TRP A 50 20.05 19.64 13.62
CA TRP A 50 18.76 19.87 14.26
C TRP A 50 17.59 19.13 13.61
N LEU A 51 17.70 18.76 12.32
CA LEU A 51 16.72 17.91 11.67
C LEU A 51 16.59 16.56 12.39
N TYR A 52 17.73 15.95 12.74
CA TYR A 52 17.75 14.66 13.46
C TYR A 52 17.28 14.78 14.90
N TRP A 53 17.68 15.88 15.59
CA TRP A 53 17.23 16.10 16.96
C TRP A 53 15.73 16.29 17.06
N ILE A 54 15.12 17.09 16.20
CA ILE A 54 13.66 17.31 16.18
C ILE A 54 12.95 16.00 15.83
N GLN A 55 13.44 15.26 14.85
CA GLN A 55 12.86 13.98 14.48
C GLN A 55 12.95 12.96 15.64
N LEU A 56 14.06 12.93 16.37
CA LEU A 56 14.22 12.09 17.55
C LEU A 56 13.24 12.48 18.66
N ILE A 57 13.11 13.78 18.96
CA ILE A 57 12.19 14.29 19.98
C ILE A 57 10.74 13.95 19.60
N LEU A 58 10.33 14.24 18.36
CA LEU A 58 8.96 13.91 17.90
C LEU A 58 8.68 12.40 17.97
N SER A 59 9.63 11.59 17.50
CA SER A 59 9.49 10.13 17.57
C SER A 59 9.40 9.63 18.99
N GLY A 60 10.20 10.21 19.91
CA GLY A 60 10.16 9.89 21.34
C GLY A 60 8.82 10.26 21.99
N ILE A 61 8.29 11.45 21.69
CA ILE A 61 6.98 11.89 22.18
C ILE A 61 5.87 10.96 21.66
N VAL A 62 5.86 10.67 20.36
CA VAL A 62 4.85 9.79 19.75
C VAL A 62 4.97 8.37 20.33
N TRP A 63 6.19 7.84 20.48
CA TRP A 63 6.42 6.53 21.09
C TRP A 63 5.87 6.49 22.52
N PHE A 64 6.16 7.51 23.33
CA PHE A 64 5.65 7.63 24.69
C PHE A 64 4.13 7.67 24.70
N LEU A 65 3.51 8.54 23.90
CA LEU A 65 2.05 8.64 23.80
C LEU A 65 1.43 7.30 23.42
N ILE A 66 1.92 6.63 22.36
CA ILE A 66 1.36 5.34 21.93
C ILE A 66 1.49 4.28 23.03
N THR A 67 2.65 4.21 23.70
CA THR A 67 2.91 3.19 24.70
C THR A 67 1.97 3.31 25.90
N PHE A 68 1.61 4.53 26.30
CA PHE A 68 0.79 4.78 27.49
C PHE A 68 -0.70 4.98 27.20
N THR A 69 -1.07 5.36 25.96
CA THR A 69 -2.48 5.65 25.64
C THR A 69 -3.16 4.55 24.83
N VAL A 70 -2.40 3.77 24.03
CA VAL A 70 -2.98 2.76 23.16
C VAL A 70 -2.97 1.39 23.84
N PRO A 71 -4.13 0.84 24.23
CA PRO A 71 -4.20 -0.52 24.76
C PRO A 71 -3.96 -1.56 23.67
N GLU A 72 -3.76 -2.81 24.09
CA GLU A 72 -3.70 -3.94 23.16
C GLU A 72 -5.04 -4.10 22.43
N THR A 73 -5.01 -4.13 21.09
CA THR A 73 -6.19 -4.21 20.23
C THR A 73 -6.31 -5.54 19.50
N TYR A 74 -5.23 -6.32 19.44
CA TYR A 74 -5.20 -7.58 18.70
C TYR A 74 -6.00 -8.67 19.42
N ALA A 75 -7.15 -9.02 18.85
CA ALA A 75 -8.12 -9.94 19.46
C ALA A 75 -7.51 -11.28 19.93
N PRO A 76 -6.65 -11.98 19.18
CA PRO A 76 -6.04 -13.23 19.63
C PRO A 76 -5.21 -13.06 20.91
N THR A 77 -4.46 -11.96 21.03
CA THR A 77 -3.66 -11.67 22.25
C THR A 77 -4.55 -11.35 23.44
N ILE A 78 -5.64 -10.60 23.22
CA ILE A 78 -6.61 -10.27 24.29
C ILE A 78 -7.27 -11.55 24.78
N LEU A 79 -7.71 -12.42 23.86
CA LEU A 79 -8.33 -13.71 24.19
C LEU A 79 -7.36 -14.62 24.96
N ALA A 80 -6.10 -14.73 24.51
CA ALA A 80 -5.09 -15.52 25.22
C ALA A 80 -4.82 -15.00 26.64
N ARG A 81 -4.74 -13.66 26.83
CA ARG A 81 -4.62 -13.07 28.17
C ARG A 81 -5.85 -13.33 29.04
N ARG A 82 -7.04 -13.28 28.45
CA ARG A 82 -8.30 -13.56 29.16
C ARG A 82 -8.42 -15.03 29.54
N ALA A 83 -8.12 -15.96 28.62
CA ALA A 83 -8.07 -17.39 28.90
C ALA A 83 -7.09 -17.71 30.03
N LYS A 84 -5.89 -17.13 30.02
CA LYS A 84 -4.90 -17.30 31.09
C LYS A 84 -5.39 -16.78 32.45
N LYS A 85 -6.14 -15.66 32.49
CA LYS A 85 -6.76 -15.16 33.72
C LYS A 85 -7.87 -16.11 34.22
N LEU A 86 -8.71 -16.61 33.32
CA LEU A 86 -9.80 -17.56 33.66
C LEU A 86 -9.24 -18.88 34.21
N ARG A 87 -8.24 -19.48 33.56
CA ARG A 87 -7.55 -20.68 34.06
C ARG A 87 -7.03 -20.48 35.49
N LYS A 88 -6.47 -19.30 35.81
CA LYS A 88 -5.99 -18.99 37.14
C LYS A 88 -7.11 -18.81 38.16
N SER A 89 -8.29 -18.31 37.79
CA SER A 89 -9.41 -18.07 38.69
C SER A 89 -10.30 -19.27 38.91
N THR A 90 -10.48 -20.13 37.88
CA THR A 90 -11.35 -21.31 37.92
C THR A 90 -10.62 -22.60 38.26
N GLY A 91 -9.27 -22.62 38.18
CA GLY A 91 -8.45 -23.84 38.33
C GLY A 91 -8.65 -24.88 37.24
N SER A 92 -9.44 -24.57 36.19
CA SER A 92 -9.72 -25.45 35.06
C SER A 92 -8.87 -25.07 33.86
N GLU A 93 -8.31 -26.05 33.13
CA GLU A 93 -7.55 -25.86 31.91
C GLU A 93 -8.43 -25.89 30.65
N ASP A 94 -9.76 -25.98 30.77
CA ASP A 94 -10.70 -26.11 29.62
C ASP A 94 -10.77 -24.87 28.75
N HIS A 95 -10.28 -23.71 29.23
CA HIS A 95 -10.25 -22.46 28.47
C HIS A 95 -9.05 -22.40 27.53
N VAL A 96 -9.14 -23.02 26.36
CA VAL A 96 -8.09 -23.09 25.34
C VAL A 96 -8.36 -22.06 24.25
N THR A 97 -7.33 -21.37 23.77
CA THR A 97 -7.42 -20.44 22.64
C THR A 97 -6.78 -21.08 21.40
N GLU A 98 -7.16 -20.58 20.21
CA GLU A 98 -6.57 -21.03 18.95
C GLU A 98 -5.04 -20.89 18.93
N GLN A 99 -4.51 -19.87 19.63
CA GLN A 99 -3.06 -19.68 19.80
C GLN A 99 -2.40 -20.77 20.67
N ASP A 100 -3.12 -21.31 21.64
CA ASP A 100 -2.62 -22.40 22.49
C ASP A 100 -2.59 -23.75 21.71
N LEU A 101 -3.43 -23.90 20.69
CA LEU A 101 -3.49 -25.07 19.81
C LEU A 101 -2.40 -25.06 18.73
N ASP A 102 -1.85 -23.88 18.39
CA ASP A 102 -0.76 -23.78 17.42
C ASP A 102 0.59 -24.09 18.08
N LEU A 103 0.95 -25.37 18.05
CA LEU A 103 2.17 -25.92 18.67
C LEU A 103 3.44 -25.66 17.86
N ARG A 104 3.37 -24.95 16.72
CA ARG A 104 4.54 -24.67 15.90
C ARG A 104 5.56 -23.81 16.63
N PRO A 105 6.86 -24.15 16.58
CA PRO A 105 7.90 -23.33 17.21
C PRO A 105 8.01 -21.96 16.56
N LEU A 106 8.41 -20.95 17.34
CA LEU A 106 8.54 -19.56 16.89
C LEU A 106 9.47 -19.42 15.68
N THR A 107 10.51 -20.26 15.57
CA THR A 107 11.45 -20.28 14.45
C THR A 107 10.76 -20.67 13.14
N GLU A 108 9.87 -21.63 13.17
CA GLU A 108 9.10 -22.06 12.00
C GLU A 108 8.08 -20.98 11.58
N ARG A 109 7.36 -20.40 12.54
CA ARG A 109 6.46 -19.27 12.28
C ARG A 109 7.20 -18.07 11.66
N LEU A 110 8.33 -17.67 12.25
CA LEU A 110 9.16 -16.59 11.71
C LEU A 110 9.70 -16.94 10.32
N GLY A 111 10.10 -18.18 10.09
CA GLY A 111 10.52 -18.66 8.77
C GLY A 111 9.41 -18.47 7.72
N ILE A 112 8.19 -18.90 8.04
CA ILE A 112 7.03 -18.72 7.16
C ILE A 112 6.78 -17.24 6.87
N PHE A 113 6.78 -16.37 7.90
CA PHE A 113 6.55 -14.93 7.70
C PHE A 113 7.63 -14.24 6.87
N LEU A 114 8.89 -14.65 7.02
CA LEU A 114 10.01 -14.05 6.28
C LEU A 114 10.11 -14.58 4.85
N ILE A 115 9.88 -15.87 4.63
CA ILE A 115 10.07 -16.52 3.32
C ILE A 115 8.85 -16.29 2.41
N ARG A 116 7.64 -16.28 2.97
CA ARG A 116 6.39 -16.18 2.20
C ARG A 116 6.29 -14.97 1.28
N PRO A 117 6.69 -13.74 1.67
CA PRO A 117 6.72 -12.60 0.75
C PRO A 117 7.61 -12.84 -0.48
N PHE A 118 8.76 -13.47 -0.31
CA PHE A 118 9.67 -13.79 -1.44
C PHE A 118 9.12 -14.91 -2.31
N GLN A 119 8.48 -15.92 -1.71
CA GLN A 119 7.80 -16.98 -2.48
C GLN A 119 6.67 -16.40 -3.35
N LEU A 120 5.86 -15.50 -2.79
CA LEU A 120 4.81 -14.81 -3.57
C LEU A 120 5.40 -13.91 -4.65
N LEU A 121 6.50 -13.24 -4.35
CA LEU A 121 7.14 -12.32 -5.28
C LEU A 121 7.64 -13.03 -6.54
N PHE A 122 8.33 -14.16 -6.37
CA PHE A 122 8.93 -14.90 -7.49
C PHE A 122 8.03 -16.01 -8.03
N GLY A 123 7.05 -16.47 -7.24
CA GLY A 123 6.09 -17.51 -7.64
C GLY A 123 4.83 -16.98 -8.32
N GLU A 124 4.47 -15.71 -8.08
CA GLU A 124 3.21 -15.11 -8.55
C GLU A 124 3.45 -13.94 -9.49
N LEU A 125 3.07 -14.12 -10.76
CA LEU A 125 3.33 -13.13 -11.82
C LEU A 125 2.68 -11.77 -11.52
N ILE A 126 1.45 -11.75 -10.96
CA ILE A 126 0.75 -10.51 -10.61
C ILE A 126 1.52 -9.74 -9.54
N VAL A 127 1.95 -10.43 -8.46
CA VAL A 127 2.71 -9.81 -7.37
C VAL A 127 4.01 -9.23 -7.90
N PHE A 128 4.73 -9.98 -8.75
CA PHE A 128 5.99 -9.54 -9.34
C PHE A 128 5.79 -8.29 -10.23
N LEU A 129 4.86 -8.33 -11.18
CA LEU A 129 4.63 -7.23 -12.12
C LEU A 129 4.12 -5.96 -11.43
N ILE A 130 3.18 -6.09 -10.47
CA ILE A 130 2.71 -4.93 -9.68
C ILE A 130 3.83 -4.39 -8.80
N SER A 131 4.66 -5.26 -8.22
CA SER A 131 5.81 -4.82 -7.41
C SER A 131 6.84 -4.07 -8.25
N LEU A 132 7.14 -4.56 -9.45
CA LEU A 132 8.04 -3.90 -10.40
C LEU A 132 7.48 -2.54 -10.84
N TYR A 133 6.21 -2.50 -11.24
CA TYR A 133 5.53 -1.26 -11.62
C TYR A 133 5.58 -0.21 -10.49
N MET A 134 5.19 -0.61 -9.28
CA MET A 134 5.22 0.27 -8.12
C MET A 134 6.63 0.70 -7.73
N SER A 135 7.64 -0.15 -7.96
CA SER A 135 9.05 0.19 -7.73
C SER A 135 9.51 1.28 -8.70
N VAL A 136 9.17 1.16 -9.99
CA VAL A 136 9.52 2.19 -10.99
C VAL A 136 8.85 3.52 -10.63
N LEU A 137 7.55 3.53 -10.34
CA LEU A 137 6.83 4.76 -9.95
C LEU A 137 7.41 5.39 -8.69
N TYR A 138 7.74 4.58 -7.70
CA TYR A 138 8.33 5.05 -6.45
C TYR A 138 9.73 5.62 -6.68
N GLY A 139 10.51 4.97 -7.53
CA GLY A 139 11.79 5.51 -7.98
C GLY A 139 11.65 6.86 -8.69
N LEU A 140 10.68 6.99 -9.59
CA LEU A 140 10.37 8.27 -10.27
C LEU A 140 10.04 9.37 -9.25
N LEU A 141 9.26 9.06 -8.22
CA LEU A 141 8.92 10.00 -7.16
C LEU A 141 10.16 10.47 -6.37
N TYR A 142 11.05 9.54 -6.01
CA TYR A 142 12.28 9.89 -5.30
C TYR A 142 13.25 10.69 -6.18
N MET A 143 13.42 10.30 -7.45
CA MET A 143 14.22 11.08 -8.40
C MET A 143 13.65 12.50 -8.57
N PHE A 144 12.33 12.64 -8.63
CA PHE A 144 11.65 13.93 -8.68
C PHE A 144 11.93 14.76 -7.42
N PHE A 145 11.88 14.18 -6.23
CA PHE A 145 12.22 14.90 -4.99
C PHE A 145 13.67 15.36 -4.95
N VAL A 146 14.61 14.55 -5.44
CA VAL A 146 16.03 14.92 -5.55
C VAL A 146 16.25 16.00 -6.60
N ALA A 147 15.40 16.06 -7.65
CA ALA A 147 15.49 17.06 -8.70
C ALA A 147 15.20 18.49 -8.21
N TYR A 148 14.33 18.68 -7.20
CA TYR A 148 13.99 19.99 -6.66
C TYR A 148 15.21 20.74 -6.13
N PRO A 149 16.02 20.22 -5.20
CA PRO A 149 17.24 20.88 -4.77
C PRO A 149 18.24 21.13 -5.93
N ILE A 150 18.32 20.22 -6.89
CA ILE A 150 19.20 20.39 -8.04
C ILE A 150 18.78 21.60 -8.89
N ILE A 151 17.48 21.77 -9.17
CA ILE A 151 16.98 22.85 -10.01
C ILE A 151 16.92 24.17 -9.24
N TYR A 152 16.41 24.17 -8.01
CA TYR A 152 16.17 25.40 -7.28
C TYR A 152 17.40 25.91 -6.52
N GLN A 153 18.16 25.04 -5.86
CA GLN A 153 19.37 25.46 -5.14
C GLN A 153 20.55 25.64 -6.10
N LYS A 154 20.91 24.61 -6.87
CA LYS A 154 22.06 24.68 -7.77
C LYS A 154 21.76 25.51 -9.03
N GLY A 155 20.56 25.38 -9.61
CA GLY A 155 20.19 26.06 -10.85
C GLY A 155 19.77 27.52 -10.67
N LYS A 156 19.01 27.85 -9.63
CA LYS A 156 18.44 29.20 -9.38
C LYS A 156 19.05 29.90 -8.16
N GLY A 157 19.90 29.22 -7.36
CA GLY A 157 20.57 29.82 -6.20
C GLY A 157 19.67 30.04 -4.98
N TYR A 158 18.54 29.33 -4.87
CA TYR A 158 17.63 29.47 -3.74
C TYR A 158 18.18 28.78 -2.49
N SER A 159 17.76 29.24 -1.30
CA SER A 159 18.08 28.61 -0.03
C SER A 159 17.33 27.27 0.13
N ALA A 160 17.72 26.47 1.11
CA ALA A 160 17.03 25.20 1.39
C ALA A 160 15.57 25.42 1.81
N GLY A 161 15.30 26.48 2.61
CA GLY A 161 13.95 26.84 3.02
C GLY A 161 13.05 27.25 1.86
N THR A 162 13.54 28.14 0.98
CA THR A 162 12.78 28.53 -0.22
C THR A 162 12.57 27.38 -1.18
N THR A 163 13.53 26.47 -1.31
CA THR A 163 13.36 25.23 -2.08
C THR A 163 12.27 24.33 -1.46
N GLY A 164 12.19 24.27 -0.14
CA GLY A 164 11.13 23.56 0.57
C GLY A 164 9.73 24.08 0.25
N LEU A 165 9.55 25.40 0.09
CA LEU A 165 8.28 26.01 -0.33
C LEU A 165 7.80 25.51 -1.70
N MET A 166 8.72 25.15 -2.60
CA MET A 166 8.37 24.64 -3.93
C MET A 166 7.68 23.26 -3.89
N PHE A 167 7.71 22.57 -2.76
CA PHE A 167 6.96 21.32 -2.56
C PHE A 167 5.48 21.53 -2.20
N ILE A 168 5.04 22.78 -1.94
CA ILE A 168 3.64 23.08 -1.62
C ILE A 168 2.67 22.58 -2.71
N PRO A 169 2.90 22.78 -4.02
CA PRO A 169 2.00 22.25 -5.04
C PRO A 169 1.89 20.72 -5.01
N VAL A 170 2.97 20.00 -4.68
CA VAL A 170 2.94 18.56 -4.47
C VAL A 170 2.01 18.21 -3.30
N ALA A 171 2.15 18.90 -2.16
CA ALA A 171 1.30 18.71 -0.99
C ALA A 171 -0.18 18.99 -1.32
N VAL A 172 -0.46 20.06 -2.06
CA VAL A 172 -1.82 20.38 -2.54
C VAL A 172 -2.37 19.27 -3.43
N GLY A 173 -1.57 18.73 -4.36
CA GLY A 173 -1.96 17.59 -5.18
C GLY A 173 -2.32 16.35 -4.36
N VAL A 174 -1.51 16.05 -3.34
CA VAL A 174 -1.76 14.96 -2.37
C VAL A 174 -3.06 15.17 -1.61
N ILE A 175 -3.31 16.36 -1.09
CA ILE A 175 -4.54 16.71 -0.34
C ILE A 175 -5.76 16.62 -1.26
N LEU A 176 -5.69 17.16 -2.47
CA LEU A 176 -6.78 17.07 -3.45
C LEU A 176 -7.12 15.61 -3.79
N SER A 177 -6.10 14.77 -3.96
CA SER A 177 -6.31 13.34 -4.17
C SER A 177 -7.03 12.68 -2.99
N ALA A 178 -6.62 13.00 -1.75
CA ALA A 178 -7.27 12.47 -0.55
C ALA A 178 -8.74 12.93 -0.42
N LEU A 179 -9.03 14.18 -0.78
CA LEU A 179 -10.40 14.73 -0.82
C LEU A 179 -11.27 14.09 -1.91
N CYS A 180 -10.66 13.69 -3.04
CA CYS A 180 -11.36 12.96 -4.11
C CYS A 180 -11.52 11.46 -3.83
N ALA A 181 -10.76 10.87 -2.91
CA ALA A 181 -10.82 9.43 -2.60
C ALA A 181 -12.23 8.94 -2.20
N PRO A 182 -13.06 9.65 -1.41
CA PRO A 182 -14.43 9.24 -1.11
C PRO A 182 -15.32 9.15 -2.36
N LEU A 183 -15.13 10.03 -3.36
CA LEU A 183 -15.88 10.00 -4.62
C LEU A 183 -15.56 8.73 -5.41
N VAL A 184 -14.27 8.39 -5.50
CA VAL A 184 -13.82 7.16 -6.16
C VAL A 184 -14.34 5.92 -5.43
N ASN A 185 -14.34 5.94 -4.10
CA ASN A 185 -14.86 4.84 -3.29
C ASN A 185 -16.39 4.70 -3.49
N LYS A 186 -17.15 5.80 -3.55
CA LYS A 186 -18.58 5.78 -3.83
C LYS A 186 -18.87 5.16 -5.21
N HIS A 187 -18.08 5.50 -6.22
CA HIS A 187 -18.19 4.89 -7.55
C HIS A 187 -17.92 3.37 -7.49
N TYR A 188 -16.89 2.96 -6.76
CA TYR A 188 -16.57 1.54 -6.58
C TYR A 188 -17.70 0.80 -5.84
N LEU A 189 -18.27 1.36 -4.78
CA LEU A 189 -19.42 0.77 -4.07
C LEU A 189 -20.63 0.58 -5.00
N HIS A 190 -20.88 1.50 -5.93
CA HIS A 190 -21.92 1.32 -6.94
C HIS A 190 -21.65 0.09 -7.83
N ILE A 191 -20.39 -0.13 -8.19
CA ILE A 191 -19.98 -1.34 -8.94
C ILE A 191 -20.18 -2.60 -8.08
N VAL A 192 -19.79 -2.58 -6.81
CA VAL A 192 -19.99 -3.69 -5.86
C VAL A 192 -21.46 -4.09 -5.78
N HIS A 193 -22.37 -3.11 -5.66
CA HIS A 193 -23.83 -3.37 -5.66
C HIS A 193 -24.29 -4.02 -6.96
N ARG A 194 -23.75 -3.60 -8.10
CA ARG A 194 -24.12 -4.17 -9.41
C ARG A 194 -23.70 -5.64 -9.56
N PHE A 195 -22.62 -6.06 -8.89
CA PHE A 195 -22.09 -7.43 -8.90
C PHE A 195 -22.45 -8.24 -7.64
N ASN A 196 -23.58 -7.91 -6.98
CA ASN A 196 -24.07 -8.63 -5.78
C ASN A 196 -23.00 -8.83 -4.69
N GLY A 197 -22.11 -7.83 -4.51
CA GLY A 197 -21.10 -7.85 -3.47
C GLY A 197 -19.73 -8.46 -3.83
N LYS A 198 -19.61 -9.10 -5.01
CA LYS A 198 -18.37 -9.79 -5.44
C LYS A 198 -17.87 -9.27 -6.79
N PRO A 199 -17.43 -8.00 -6.92
CA PRO A 199 -16.90 -7.50 -8.18
C PRO A 199 -15.53 -8.13 -8.48
N PRO A 200 -15.19 -8.37 -9.76
CA PRO A 200 -13.85 -8.76 -10.16
C PRO A 200 -12.80 -7.75 -9.68
N ALA A 201 -11.63 -8.24 -9.23
CA ALA A 201 -10.57 -7.39 -8.66
C ALA A 201 -10.08 -6.31 -9.65
N GLU A 202 -10.19 -6.55 -10.94
CA GLU A 202 -9.80 -5.65 -12.02
C GLU A 202 -10.52 -4.30 -11.95
N TYR A 203 -11.74 -4.22 -11.42
CA TYR A 203 -12.45 -2.95 -11.24
C TYR A 203 -11.73 -1.97 -10.31
N ARG A 204 -10.81 -2.44 -9.46
CA ARG A 204 -9.90 -1.59 -8.67
C ARG A 204 -8.87 -0.85 -9.52
N LEU A 205 -8.67 -1.26 -10.78
CA LEU A 205 -7.71 -0.62 -11.69
C LEU A 205 -8.29 0.61 -12.41
N ILE A 206 -9.62 0.83 -12.39
CA ILE A 206 -10.25 1.99 -13.05
C ILE A 206 -9.64 3.32 -12.57
N PRO A 207 -9.53 3.61 -11.26
CA PRO A 207 -8.89 4.83 -10.80
C PRO A 207 -7.42 4.93 -11.22
N MET A 208 -6.73 3.78 -11.35
CA MET A 208 -5.34 3.70 -11.78
C MET A 208 -5.20 4.09 -13.26
N MET A 209 -6.09 3.60 -14.13
CA MET A 209 -6.12 3.96 -15.55
C MET A 209 -6.44 5.44 -15.78
N ALA A 210 -7.35 6.00 -14.97
CA ALA A 210 -7.69 7.41 -15.05
C ALA A 210 -6.55 8.33 -14.56
N SER A 211 -5.81 7.91 -13.54
CA SER A 211 -4.81 8.74 -12.86
C SER A 211 -3.38 8.58 -13.39
N CYS A 212 -3.08 7.54 -14.17
CA CYS A 212 -1.72 7.29 -14.66
C CYS A 212 -1.17 8.43 -15.54
N TRP A 213 -2.02 9.21 -16.20
CA TRP A 213 -1.64 10.32 -17.08
C TRP A 213 -1.14 11.56 -16.32
N PHE A 214 -1.52 11.73 -15.06
CA PHE A 214 -1.13 12.92 -14.28
C PHE A 214 0.38 12.98 -14.00
N ILE A 215 1.04 11.83 -13.82
CA ILE A 215 2.49 11.80 -13.55
C ILE A 215 3.28 12.26 -14.76
N PRO A 216 3.14 11.70 -15.98
CA PRO A 216 3.89 12.19 -17.14
C PRO A 216 3.55 13.64 -17.49
N ILE A 217 2.29 14.08 -17.34
CA ILE A 217 1.92 15.50 -17.56
C ILE A 217 2.69 16.40 -16.58
N GLY A 218 2.71 16.07 -15.29
CA GLY A 218 3.42 16.86 -14.30
C GLY A 218 4.94 16.87 -14.53
N LEU A 219 5.53 15.72 -14.89
CA LEU A 219 6.95 15.62 -15.21
C LEU A 219 7.33 16.38 -16.49
N ALA A 220 6.45 16.41 -17.51
CA ALA A 220 6.65 17.20 -18.71
C ALA A 220 6.65 18.71 -18.41
N ILE A 221 5.66 19.18 -17.63
CA ILE A 221 5.61 20.58 -17.17
C ILE A 221 6.89 20.91 -16.39
N PHE A 222 7.27 20.05 -15.44
CA PHE A 222 8.48 20.21 -14.66
C PHE A 222 9.73 20.29 -15.53
N ALA A 223 9.91 19.37 -16.47
CA ALA A 223 11.09 19.29 -17.33
C ALA A 223 11.25 20.56 -18.20
N TRP A 224 10.21 20.97 -18.91
CA TRP A 224 10.30 22.08 -19.86
C TRP A 224 10.29 23.46 -19.20
N THR A 225 9.85 23.58 -17.95
CA THR A 225 9.88 24.82 -17.21
C THR A 225 11.10 24.97 -16.28
N SER A 226 11.96 23.93 -16.21
CA SER A 226 13.15 23.90 -15.34
C SER A 226 14.33 24.74 -15.80
N TYR A 227 14.19 25.53 -16.88
CA TYR A 227 15.26 26.44 -17.30
C TYR A 227 15.57 27.51 -16.22
N PRO A 228 16.86 27.80 -15.95
CA PRO A 228 17.23 28.83 -14.97
C PRO A 228 16.64 30.21 -15.23
N ARG A 229 16.41 30.56 -16.52
CA ARG A 229 15.85 31.84 -16.95
C ARG A 229 14.33 31.95 -16.80
N LEU A 230 13.62 30.80 -16.66
CA LEU A 230 12.17 30.79 -16.52
C LEU A 230 11.75 31.00 -15.06
N SER A 231 10.48 31.40 -14.89
CA SER A 231 9.89 31.57 -13.55
C SER A 231 9.99 30.27 -12.72
N TRP A 232 10.14 30.42 -11.42
CA TRP A 232 10.14 29.33 -10.46
C TRP A 232 8.80 28.58 -10.37
N VAL A 233 7.71 29.23 -10.78
CA VAL A 233 6.34 28.74 -10.68
C VAL A 233 6.11 27.49 -11.55
N GLY A 234 6.68 27.47 -12.75
CA GLY A 234 6.48 26.37 -13.70
C GLY A 234 6.86 24.99 -13.13
N PRO A 235 8.13 24.80 -12.71
CA PRO A 235 8.53 23.50 -12.17
C PRO A 235 7.80 23.17 -10.87
N ALA A 236 7.48 24.16 -10.02
CA ALA A 236 6.71 23.96 -8.80
C ALA A 236 5.31 23.41 -9.10
N LEU A 237 4.58 24.03 -10.04
CA LEU A 237 3.24 23.60 -10.46
C LEU A 237 3.22 22.20 -11.09
N GLY A 238 4.29 21.77 -11.75
CA GLY A 238 4.44 20.40 -12.24
C GLY A 238 4.34 19.35 -11.14
N GLY A 239 4.63 19.70 -9.90
CA GLY A 239 4.46 18.83 -8.74
C GLY A 239 3.02 18.51 -8.37
N LEU A 240 2.06 19.39 -8.67
CA LEU A 240 0.65 19.20 -8.32
C LEU A 240 0.06 17.94 -9.00
N PRO A 241 0.10 17.76 -10.34
CA PRO A 241 -0.40 16.57 -10.96
C PRO A 241 0.40 15.32 -10.58
N VAL A 242 1.71 15.42 -10.33
CA VAL A 242 2.51 14.28 -9.85
C VAL A 242 1.99 13.79 -8.48
N GLY A 243 1.81 14.70 -7.52
CA GLY A 243 1.29 14.36 -6.19
C GLY A 243 -0.12 13.78 -6.24
N PHE A 244 -1.00 14.36 -7.08
CA PHE A 244 -2.37 13.91 -7.27
C PHE A 244 -2.43 12.50 -7.86
N GLY A 245 -1.73 12.25 -8.97
CA GLY A 245 -1.74 10.97 -9.68
C GLY A 245 -1.12 9.85 -8.86
N PHE A 246 -0.03 10.12 -8.15
CA PHE A 246 0.70 9.10 -7.41
C PHE A 246 -0.14 8.40 -6.34
N ILE A 247 -0.97 9.14 -5.60
CA ILE A 247 -1.82 8.56 -4.53
C ILE A 247 -2.86 7.62 -5.10
N PHE A 248 -3.54 8.00 -6.19
CA PHE A 248 -4.53 7.12 -6.81
C PHE A 248 -3.91 5.85 -7.35
N LEU A 249 -2.74 5.96 -8.01
CA LEU A 249 -1.99 4.80 -8.50
C LEU A 249 -1.59 3.87 -7.35
N TYR A 250 -1.07 4.45 -6.26
CA TYR A 250 -0.64 3.68 -5.10
C TYR A 250 -1.80 2.94 -4.42
N ASN A 251 -2.91 3.64 -4.18
CA ASN A 251 -4.09 3.06 -3.54
C ASN A 251 -4.75 1.99 -4.42
N ALA A 252 -4.89 2.25 -5.72
CA ALA A 252 -5.47 1.29 -6.65
C ALA A 252 -4.65 0.00 -6.75
N ALA A 253 -3.31 0.11 -6.85
CA ALA A 253 -2.42 -1.04 -6.88
C ALA A 253 -2.45 -1.85 -5.58
N ASN A 254 -2.53 -1.17 -4.42
CA ASN A 254 -2.68 -1.85 -3.12
C ASN A 254 -3.99 -2.61 -3.04
N ASN A 255 -5.10 -1.95 -3.38
CA ASN A 255 -6.42 -2.57 -3.31
C ASN A 255 -6.54 -3.75 -4.28
N TYR A 256 -5.97 -3.62 -5.49
CA TYR A 256 -5.93 -4.71 -6.45
C TYR A 256 -5.16 -5.94 -5.91
N LEU A 257 -4.01 -5.75 -5.26
CA LEU A 257 -3.27 -6.83 -4.62
C LEU A 257 -4.04 -7.46 -3.45
N VAL A 258 -4.70 -6.63 -2.63
CA VAL A 258 -5.50 -7.10 -1.49
C VAL A 258 -6.68 -7.94 -1.97
N ASP A 259 -7.42 -7.46 -2.96
CA ASP A 259 -8.59 -8.18 -3.49
C ASP A 259 -8.19 -9.45 -4.26
N SER A 260 -7.01 -9.45 -4.92
CA SER A 260 -6.50 -10.64 -5.64
C SER A 260 -5.95 -11.73 -4.73
N TYR A 261 -5.38 -11.37 -3.56
CA TYR A 261 -4.69 -12.30 -2.65
C TYR A 261 -5.22 -12.24 -1.21
N GLN A 262 -6.52 -12.19 -1.02
CA GLN A 262 -7.21 -11.94 0.26
C GLN A 262 -6.52 -12.56 1.49
N HIS A 263 -6.33 -13.90 1.50
CA HIS A 263 -5.69 -14.62 2.62
C HIS A 263 -4.18 -14.35 2.76
N GLN A 264 -3.53 -13.85 1.71
CA GLN A 264 -2.09 -13.60 1.67
C GLN A 264 -1.75 -12.13 1.38
N ALA A 265 -2.76 -11.24 1.47
CA ALA A 265 -2.62 -9.83 1.15
C ALA A 265 -1.47 -9.14 1.90
N ALA A 266 -1.30 -9.45 3.18
CA ALA A 266 -0.22 -8.89 3.99
C ALA A 266 1.17 -9.27 3.45
N SER A 267 1.36 -10.54 3.04
CA SER A 267 2.62 -11.03 2.47
C SER A 267 2.89 -10.44 1.08
N ALA A 268 1.86 -10.31 0.24
CA ALA A 268 1.97 -9.67 -1.08
C ALA A 268 2.32 -8.18 -0.97
N LEU A 269 1.69 -7.45 -0.04
CA LEU A 269 2.02 -6.06 0.24
C LEU A 269 3.42 -5.89 0.83
N ALA A 270 3.88 -6.81 1.67
CA ALA A 270 5.23 -6.81 2.22
C ALA A 270 6.28 -7.02 1.11
N ALA A 271 6.07 -7.99 0.23
CA ALA A 271 6.91 -8.27 -0.93
C ALA A 271 7.08 -7.03 -1.82
N LYS A 272 5.96 -6.41 -2.22
CA LYS A 272 5.93 -5.17 -2.98
C LYS A 272 6.69 -4.04 -2.28
N THR A 273 6.48 -3.86 -0.97
CA THR A 273 7.09 -2.77 -0.21
C THR A 273 8.59 -2.96 -0.09
N CYS A 274 9.08 -4.19 0.05
CA CYS A 274 10.49 -4.52 0.12
C CYS A 274 11.21 -4.09 -1.17
N ILE A 275 10.80 -4.59 -2.34
CA ILE A 275 11.44 -4.25 -3.62
C ILE A 275 11.34 -2.76 -3.92
N ARG A 276 10.19 -2.15 -3.72
CA ARG A 276 9.98 -0.72 -3.92
C ARG A 276 10.97 0.12 -3.11
N SER A 277 11.23 -0.26 -1.86
CA SER A 277 12.15 0.48 -0.98
C SER A 277 13.60 0.34 -1.41
N PHE A 278 14.04 -0.86 -1.78
CA PHE A 278 15.38 -1.06 -2.34
C PHE A 278 15.59 -0.32 -3.65
N TRP A 279 14.62 -0.38 -4.55
CA TRP A 279 14.68 0.36 -5.82
C TRP A 279 14.74 1.87 -5.58
N GLY A 280 13.88 2.41 -4.69
CA GLY A 280 13.87 3.83 -4.32
C GLY A 280 15.22 4.30 -3.77
N ALA A 281 15.85 3.51 -2.90
CA ALA A 281 17.19 3.81 -2.40
C ALA A 281 18.23 3.81 -3.52
N GLY A 282 18.21 2.82 -4.41
CA GLY A 282 19.16 2.68 -5.52
C GLY A 282 19.10 3.85 -6.51
N VAL A 283 17.89 4.30 -6.90
CA VAL A 283 17.75 5.37 -7.89
C VAL A 283 18.24 6.73 -7.40
N VAL A 284 18.15 7.00 -6.10
CA VAL A 284 18.65 8.25 -5.51
C VAL A 284 20.15 8.40 -5.71
N LEU A 285 20.93 7.30 -5.67
CA LEU A 285 22.38 7.31 -5.77
C LEU A 285 22.88 7.86 -7.12
N PHE A 286 22.18 7.58 -8.21
CA PHE A 286 22.61 8.03 -9.54
C PHE A 286 21.86 9.26 -10.07
N THR A 287 20.79 9.70 -9.40
CA THR A 287 19.96 10.82 -9.86
C THR A 287 20.77 12.09 -10.08
N ASN A 288 21.69 12.42 -9.17
CA ASN A 288 22.52 13.61 -9.27
C ASN A 288 23.44 13.56 -10.51
N GLN A 289 24.07 12.40 -10.78
CA GLN A 289 24.89 12.17 -11.97
C GLN A 289 24.07 12.27 -13.25
N MET A 290 22.85 11.73 -13.23
CA MET A 290 21.93 11.77 -14.37
C MET A 290 21.59 13.24 -14.73
N TYR A 291 21.21 14.07 -13.76
CA TYR A 291 20.92 15.48 -13.99
C TYR A 291 22.14 16.30 -14.43
N ASN A 292 23.34 16.00 -13.90
CA ASN A 292 24.57 16.67 -14.30
C ASN A 292 24.99 16.32 -15.73
N ARG A 293 24.72 15.10 -16.22
CA ARG A 293 25.11 14.67 -17.57
C ARG A 293 24.09 15.02 -18.65
N LEU A 294 22.79 14.86 -18.36
CA LEU A 294 21.72 15.07 -19.32
C LEU A 294 21.20 16.52 -19.33
N GLY A 295 21.49 17.29 -18.27
CA GLY A 295 20.86 18.59 -18.05
C GLY A 295 19.45 18.46 -17.49
N TYR A 296 18.88 19.61 -17.03
CA TYR A 296 17.61 19.61 -16.27
C TYR A 296 16.42 19.14 -17.10
N GLN A 297 16.35 19.55 -18.37
CA GLN A 297 15.24 19.27 -19.27
C GLN A 297 15.21 17.81 -19.69
N TRP A 298 16.33 17.31 -20.21
CA TRP A 298 16.40 15.94 -20.74
C TRP A 298 16.34 14.88 -19.63
N ALA A 299 16.92 15.19 -18.44
CA ALA A 299 16.74 14.33 -17.29
C ALA A 299 15.27 14.25 -16.85
N GLY A 300 14.56 15.39 -16.79
CA GLY A 300 13.13 15.42 -16.51
C GLY A 300 12.29 14.73 -17.59
N MET A 301 12.62 14.90 -18.87
CA MET A 301 11.94 14.21 -19.98
C MET A 301 12.18 12.71 -19.98
N LEU A 302 13.35 12.25 -19.58
CA LEU A 302 13.62 10.82 -19.41
C LEU A 302 12.64 10.22 -18.36
N LEU A 303 12.45 10.88 -17.22
CA LEU A 303 11.48 10.46 -16.23
C LEU A 303 10.03 10.48 -16.78
N CYS A 304 9.71 11.49 -17.57
CA CYS A 304 8.42 11.60 -18.25
C CYS A 304 8.18 10.41 -19.21
N PHE A 305 9.16 10.06 -20.05
CA PHE A 305 9.02 8.94 -20.97
C PHE A 305 8.91 7.59 -20.24
N ILE A 306 9.67 7.38 -19.16
CA ILE A 306 9.53 6.18 -18.33
C ILE A 306 8.13 6.12 -17.72
N SER A 307 7.61 7.22 -17.17
CA SER A 307 6.26 7.25 -16.60
C SER A 307 5.18 7.04 -17.66
N LEU A 308 5.37 7.57 -18.88
CA LEU A 308 4.46 7.37 -20.00
C LEU A 308 4.43 5.91 -20.43
N ALA A 309 5.58 5.25 -20.54
CA ALA A 309 5.65 3.81 -20.80
C ALA A 309 4.93 2.99 -19.72
N CYS A 310 5.06 3.41 -18.45
CA CYS A 310 4.36 2.80 -17.32
C CYS A 310 2.83 2.97 -17.39
N CYS A 311 2.30 3.97 -18.11
CA CYS A 311 0.84 4.14 -18.27
C CYS A 311 0.20 2.97 -19.06
N ALA A 312 0.96 2.22 -19.85
CA ALA A 312 0.43 1.02 -20.53
C ALA A 312 0.09 -0.12 -19.53
N ILE A 313 0.76 -0.18 -18.39
CA ILE A 313 0.66 -1.31 -17.44
C ILE A 313 -0.74 -1.47 -16.85
N PRO A 314 -1.43 -0.42 -16.34
CA PRO A 314 -2.80 -0.54 -15.86
C PRO A 314 -3.78 -1.11 -16.90
N PHE A 315 -3.63 -0.73 -18.18
CA PHE A 315 -4.48 -1.23 -19.25
C PHE A 315 -4.17 -2.69 -19.58
N LEU A 316 -2.90 -3.10 -19.53
CA LEU A 316 -2.52 -4.50 -19.71
C LEU A 316 -3.09 -5.38 -18.59
N PHE A 317 -3.06 -4.90 -17.34
CA PHE A 317 -3.68 -5.60 -16.22
C PHE A 317 -5.21 -5.65 -16.33
N TRP A 318 -5.84 -4.61 -16.88
CA TRP A 318 -7.28 -4.63 -17.14
C TRP A 318 -7.66 -5.71 -18.14
N ILE A 319 -6.88 -5.88 -19.20
CA ILE A 319 -7.17 -6.83 -20.29
C ILE A 319 -6.77 -8.27 -19.92
N TYR A 320 -5.60 -8.43 -19.33
CA TYR A 320 -5.01 -9.75 -19.07
C TYR A 320 -5.06 -10.20 -17.62
N GLY A 321 -5.42 -9.33 -16.67
CA GLY A 321 -5.38 -9.58 -15.24
C GLY A 321 -6.16 -10.81 -14.82
N ALA A 322 -7.40 -10.95 -15.30
CA ALA A 322 -8.24 -12.11 -15.04
C ALA A 322 -7.59 -13.44 -15.52
N ARG A 323 -7.00 -13.44 -16.72
CA ARG A 323 -6.30 -14.62 -17.27
C ARG A 323 -5.05 -15.00 -16.46
N ILE A 324 -4.30 -14.01 -15.98
CA ILE A 324 -3.10 -14.23 -15.18
C ILE A 324 -3.51 -14.74 -13.80
N ARG A 325 -4.58 -14.17 -13.19
CA ARG A 325 -5.12 -14.57 -11.91
C ARG A 325 -5.64 -16.02 -11.93
N ALA A 326 -6.32 -16.41 -12.98
CA ALA A 326 -6.82 -17.79 -13.18
C ALA A 326 -5.71 -18.84 -13.22
N ARG A 327 -4.47 -18.48 -13.56
CA ARG A 327 -3.28 -19.36 -13.57
C ARG A 327 -2.48 -19.31 -12.26
N SER A 328 -2.83 -18.44 -11.33
CA SER A 328 -2.15 -18.28 -10.05
C SER A 328 -2.55 -19.39 -9.08
N LYS A 329 -1.59 -19.87 -8.27
CA LYS A 329 -1.85 -20.88 -7.22
C LYS A 329 -2.43 -20.30 -5.95
N TYR A 330 -2.22 -19.01 -5.71
CA TYR A 330 -2.52 -18.35 -4.44
C TYR A 330 -3.53 -17.20 -4.58
N ALA A 331 -3.90 -16.84 -5.81
CA ALA A 331 -4.94 -15.85 -6.04
C ALA A 331 -6.32 -16.43 -5.73
N TYR A 332 -7.19 -15.57 -5.20
CA TYR A 332 -8.59 -15.90 -5.01
C TYR A 332 -9.25 -16.02 -6.39
N ALA A 333 -9.63 -17.23 -6.74
CA ALA A 333 -10.46 -17.49 -7.92
C ALA A 333 -11.92 -17.14 -7.55
N GLY A 334 -12.46 -16.08 -8.15
CA GLY A 334 -13.90 -15.79 -8.05
C GLY A 334 -14.73 -16.90 -8.74
N GLU A 335 -16.00 -16.98 -8.43
CA GLU A 335 -16.92 -17.98 -9.07
C GLU A 335 -16.91 -17.85 -10.61
N ASP A 336 -16.74 -16.63 -11.15
CA ASP A 336 -16.63 -16.36 -12.60
C ASP A 336 -15.35 -16.94 -13.23
N ASP A 337 -14.25 -17.06 -12.46
CA ASP A 337 -13.00 -17.64 -12.96
C ASP A 337 -13.07 -19.19 -13.03
N ALA A 338 -13.94 -19.80 -12.23
CA ALA A 338 -14.20 -21.24 -12.26
C ALA A 338 -15.00 -21.63 -13.52
N GLU A 339 -15.94 -20.78 -13.96
CA GLU A 339 -16.73 -21.00 -15.17
C GLU A 339 -15.87 -20.85 -16.44
N PHE A 340 -14.92 -19.91 -16.45
CA PHE A 340 -13.96 -19.74 -17.56
C PHE A 340 -12.97 -20.89 -17.68
N ASN A 341 -12.53 -21.49 -16.56
CA ASN A 341 -11.66 -22.66 -16.55
C ASN A 341 -12.43 -23.97 -16.88
N GLY A 342 -13.73 -24.03 -16.54
CA GLY A 342 -14.60 -25.15 -16.88
C GLY A 342 -14.91 -25.28 -18.37
N ALA A 343 -14.98 -24.16 -19.08
CA ALA A 343 -15.22 -24.14 -20.52
C ALA A 343 -14.01 -24.58 -21.40
N GLY A 344 -12.80 -24.61 -20.81
CA GLY A 344 -11.57 -25.07 -21.47
C GLY A 344 -11.18 -26.52 -21.22
N SER A 345 -11.84 -27.25 -20.30
CA SER A 345 -11.46 -28.60 -19.90
C SER A 345 -12.46 -29.74 -20.29
N SER A 346 -13.41 -29.46 -21.17
CA SER A 346 -14.29 -30.51 -21.70
C SER A 346 -13.69 -31.25 -22.94
N GLY A 347 -12.41 -31.63 -22.79
CA GLY A 347 -11.74 -32.39 -23.85
C GLY A 347 -10.45 -33.00 -23.32
N SER A 348 -10.53 -34.24 -22.84
CA SER A 348 -9.44 -35.09 -22.33
C SER A 348 -9.23 -35.05 -20.81
N ASP A 349 -9.76 -36.02 -20.13
CA ASP A 349 -9.10 -36.95 -19.19
C ASP A 349 -10.13 -37.64 -18.28
N GLU A 350 -10.89 -38.57 -18.85
CA GLU A 350 -11.29 -39.77 -18.14
C GLU A 350 -10.06 -40.66 -18.00
N GLU A 351 -9.85 -41.15 -16.79
CA GLU A 351 -8.85 -42.14 -16.35
C GLU A 351 -7.58 -41.58 -15.71
N LYS A 352 -7.65 -41.42 -14.35
CA LYS A 352 -6.68 -42.04 -13.44
C LYS A 352 -6.93 -41.71 -11.96
N GLY A 353 -7.18 -42.76 -11.21
CA GLY A 353 -6.62 -42.88 -9.87
C GLY A 353 -7.45 -42.37 -8.70
N LYS A 354 -8.42 -43.15 -8.24
CA LYS A 354 -8.87 -43.15 -6.83
C LYS A 354 -7.67 -43.31 -5.90
N ALA A 355 -7.43 -42.33 -5.04
CA ALA A 355 -6.68 -42.49 -3.80
C ALA A 355 -7.55 -42.00 -2.62
N PRO A 356 -7.41 -42.64 -1.42
CA PRO A 356 -8.49 -42.74 -0.44
C PRO A 356 -8.69 -41.48 0.37
N ALA A 357 -9.95 -41.26 0.76
CA ALA A 357 -10.41 -40.25 1.68
C ALA A 357 -9.66 -40.35 3.01
N ALA A 358 -9.04 -39.25 3.43
CA ALA A 358 -8.72 -38.97 4.82
C ALA A 358 -9.78 -38.04 5.36
N ASP A 359 -10.46 -38.54 6.33
CA ASP A 359 -11.60 -38.12 7.09
C ASP A 359 -11.30 -36.83 7.89
N GLY A 360 -12.35 -35.96 8.05
CA GLY A 360 -12.51 -35.13 9.24
C GLY A 360 -11.96 -33.71 9.17
N GLY A 361 -12.56 -32.81 8.37
CA GLY A 361 -12.49 -31.36 8.59
C GLY A 361 -13.90 -30.78 8.54
N LEU A 362 -14.50 -30.56 9.70
CA LEU A 362 -15.78 -29.86 9.89
C LEU A 362 -15.70 -28.47 9.22
N VAL A 363 -16.37 -28.35 8.09
CA VAL A 363 -16.83 -27.07 7.55
C VAL A 363 -17.95 -26.62 8.49
N ARG A 364 -17.65 -25.73 9.43
CA ARG A 364 -18.67 -24.98 10.17
C ARG A 364 -19.18 -23.89 9.26
N ASP A 365 -20.46 -23.88 9.00
CA ASP A 365 -21.17 -22.84 8.26
C ASP A 365 -20.96 -21.49 8.91
N ASP A 366 -20.86 -20.42 8.11
CA ASP A 366 -20.62 -19.05 8.58
C ASP A 366 -21.77 -18.54 9.50
N GLU A 367 -22.93 -19.11 9.49
CA GLU A 367 -24.05 -18.82 10.42
C GLU A 367 -23.75 -19.24 11.86
N ASP A 368 -23.09 -20.38 12.10
CA ASP A 368 -22.68 -20.80 13.45
C ASP A 368 -21.60 -19.88 14.03
N ARG A 369 -20.78 -19.28 13.19
CA ARG A 369 -19.73 -18.33 13.60
C ARG A 369 -20.30 -16.99 14.08
N ASP A 370 -21.35 -16.52 13.44
CA ASP A 370 -22.05 -15.27 13.86
C ASP A 370 -22.87 -15.46 15.13
N ASP A 371 -23.43 -16.63 15.37
CA ASP A 371 -24.13 -16.94 16.60
C ASP A 371 -23.18 -17.13 17.81
N ASP A 372 -22.01 -17.71 17.60
CA ASP A 372 -20.98 -17.80 18.65
C ASP A 372 -20.40 -16.40 18.98
N LEU A 373 -20.26 -15.51 18.00
CA LEU A 373 -19.88 -14.12 18.20
C LEU A 373 -20.98 -13.30 18.89
N ARG A 374 -22.26 -13.59 18.62
CA ARG A 374 -23.40 -12.96 19.33
C ARG A 374 -23.49 -13.43 20.78
N ARG A 375 -23.29 -14.72 21.03
CA ARG A 375 -23.22 -15.26 22.41
C ARG A 375 -22.02 -14.71 23.18
N ALA A 376 -20.85 -14.59 22.57
CA ALA A 376 -19.70 -13.93 23.19
C ALA A 376 -19.97 -12.44 23.52
N ARG A 377 -20.76 -11.74 22.69
CA ARG A 377 -21.15 -10.34 22.95
C ARG A 377 -22.16 -10.19 24.08
N SER A 378 -23.09 -11.13 24.27
CA SER A 378 -24.08 -11.10 25.36
C SER A 378 -23.43 -11.28 26.75
N TYR A 379 -22.26 -11.96 26.83
CA TYR A 379 -21.49 -12.10 28.08
C TYR A 379 -20.62 -10.88 28.42
N VAL A 380 -20.46 -9.93 27.49
CA VAL A 380 -19.67 -8.70 27.71
C VAL A 380 -20.54 -7.52 28.16
N SER A 381 -21.86 -7.58 27.98
CA SER A 381 -22.79 -6.49 28.26
C SER A 381 -23.47 -6.54 29.64
N ASN A 382 -23.16 -7.52 30.49
CA ASN A 382 -23.60 -7.54 31.90
C ASN A 382 -22.40 -7.41 32.81
N PRO A 383 -22.42 -6.41 33.74
CA PRO A 383 -21.33 -6.12 34.67
C PRO A 383 -21.11 -7.21 35.73
#